data_10bd8ebd5f72ca2b5659fb01c2edab55
#
_entry.id   10bd8ebd5f72ca2b5659fb01c2edab55
#
_cell.length_a   1.000
_cell.length_b   1.000
_cell.length_c   1.000
_cell.angle_alpha   90.00
_cell.angle_beta   90.00
_cell.angle_gamma   90.00
#
_symmetry.space_group_name_H-M   'P 1'
#
loop_
_entity.id
_entity.type
_entity.pdbx_description
1 polymer ?
#
loop_
_entity_poly.entity_id
_entity_poly.type
_entity_poly.pdbx_seq_one_letter_code
_entity_poly.pdbx_strand_id
1 'polypeptide(L)'
;MKKQEIQPEKAKPRSRVLVWLKRGLVDLLIFIVALPIAGATYQAVATQIDKNNYSAPGQLVDVGGYRLHIYCVGENVDGRPTVILEPGLGASSSAWAWIQPEVAKTTRVCSYDRAGMVWSDPSPEPRDAQHIAGELHTLLQKAQVPGPYVLAGWSYGGLYVRAYADQYRDEVAGLVLLDGSSPEQCTSTPEGQAMCANNAKIYSLAPAFAHLGVMRVMSLFQPESGLPSQQSGELQASFSASKDWDAQSAEFLASPETNLQVLKSDSLGDMPLFVLTATDHGTPPDLEQLWQGWQQGFTALSINSVQRIVNGATHVSLIFDETDTKASIEAILQVVESVRTGAPLKP
;
A
#
# COMPACT_ATOMS: atom_id res chain seq x y z
N MET A 1 15.00 -90.54 -22.04
CA MET A 1 14.64 -89.28 -21.31
C MET A 1 14.91 -88.13 -22.24
N LYS A 2 13.82 -87.54 -22.83
CA LYS A 2 13.93 -86.34 -23.70
C LYS A 2 13.94 -85.13 -22.80
N LYS A 3 15.01 -84.29 -22.87
CA LYS A 3 15.08 -82.94 -22.23
C LYS A 3 14.09 -82.04 -22.94
N GLN A 4 13.11 -81.55 -22.21
CA GLN A 4 12.22 -80.47 -22.68
C GLN A 4 13.07 -79.14 -22.62
N GLU A 5 13.29 -78.57 -23.75
CA GLU A 5 13.84 -77.23 -23.92
C GLU A 5 12.75 -76.21 -23.56
N ILE A 6 12.93 -75.46 -22.45
CA ILE A 6 12.05 -74.36 -22.06
C ILE A 6 12.42 -73.17 -22.96
N GLN A 7 11.52 -72.88 -23.90
CA GLN A 7 11.68 -71.67 -24.72
C GLN A 7 11.39 -70.42 -23.82
N PRO A 8 12.24 -69.38 -23.87
CA PRO A 8 11.98 -68.15 -23.11
C PRO A 8 10.73 -67.46 -23.70
N GLU A 9 9.82 -67.12 -22.78
CA GLU A 9 8.58 -66.40 -23.07
C GLU A 9 8.93 -65.04 -23.68
N LYS A 10 8.50 -64.81 -24.94
CA LYS A 10 8.68 -63.53 -25.68
C LYS A 10 7.89 -62.46 -24.97
N ALA A 11 8.56 -61.48 -24.33
CA ALA A 11 7.96 -60.33 -23.73
C ALA A 11 7.02 -59.62 -24.73
N LYS A 12 5.74 -59.44 -24.38
CA LYS A 12 4.76 -58.75 -25.20
C LYS A 12 5.24 -57.32 -25.53
N PRO A 13 5.19 -56.90 -26.84
CA PRO A 13 5.62 -55.56 -27.17
C PRO A 13 4.74 -54.54 -26.45
N ARG A 14 5.36 -53.67 -25.62
CA ARG A 14 4.67 -52.53 -25.02
C ARG A 14 4.04 -51.71 -26.10
N SER A 15 2.73 -51.40 -26.04
CA SER A 15 2.05 -50.63 -27.06
C SER A 15 2.78 -49.26 -27.18
N ARG A 16 3.11 -48.83 -28.39
CA ARG A 16 3.76 -47.56 -28.67
C ARG A 16 3.00 -46.40 -28.04
N VAL A 17 1.68 -46.46 -27.99
CA VAL A 17 0.78 -45.49 -27.35
C VAL A 17 1.08 -45.36 -25.86
N LEU A 18 1.28 -46.46 -25.13
CA LEU A 18 1.58 -46.41 -23.68
C LEU A 18 2.96 -45.75 -23.38
N VAL A 19 3.92 -45.94 -24.30
CA VAL A 19 5.24 -45.29 -24.21
C VAL A 19 5.11 -43.77 -24.43
N TRP A 20 4.35 -43.36 -25.46
CA TRP A 20 4.09 -41.94 -25.70
C TRP A 20 3.32 -41.25 -24.58
N LEU A 21 2.30 -41.90 -24.01
CA LEU A 21 1.55 -41.37 -22.86
C LEU A 21 2.47 -41.21 -21.63
N LYS A 22 3.32 -42.20 -21.37
CA LYS A 22 4.27 -42.08 -20.25
C LYS A 22 5.29 -40.95 -20.44
N ARG A 23 5.83 -40.78 -21.66
CA ARG A 23 6.73 -39.68 -22.00
C ARG A 23 6.01 -38.34 -21.81
N GLY A 24 4.83 -38.17 -22.43
CA GLY A 24 4.06 -36.93 -22.26
C GLY A 24 3.72 -36.59 -20.81
N LEU A 25 3.44 -37.60 -19.98
CA LEU A 25 3.21 -37.39 -18.55
C LEU A 25 4.52 -36.94 -17.84
N VAL A 26 5.65 -37.56 -18.15
CA VAL A 26 6.96 -37.17 -17.58
C VAL A 26 7.33 -35.76 -18.03
N ASP A 27 7.17 -35.43 -19.31
CA ASP A 27 7.46 -34.10 -19.85
C ASP A 27 6.57 -33.04 -19.18
N LEU A 28 5.28 -33.34 -19.00
CA LEU A 28 4.35 -32.48 -18.27
C LEU A 28 4.78 -32.28 -16.80
N LEU A 29 5.18 -33.34 -16.11
CA LEU A 29 5.66 -33.24 -14.72
C LEU A 29 6.95 -32.43 -14.63
N ILE A 30 7.87 -32.61 -15.58
CA ILE A 30 9.11 -31.80 -15.65
C ILE A 30 8.72 -30.32 -15.85
N PHE A 31 7.79 -30.02 -16.74
CA PHE A 31 7.34 -28.65 -17.00
C PHE A 31 6.68 -28.03 -15.76
N ILE A 32 5.79 -28.76 -15.07
CA ILE A 32 5.11 -28.32 -13.84
C ILE A 32 6.11 -28.00 -12.72
N VAL A 33 7.26 -28.68 -12.66
CA VAL A 33 8.29 -28.42 -11.64
C VAL A 33 9.31 -27.38 -12.10
N ALA A 34 9.76 -27.45 -13.35
CA ALA A 34 10.82 -26.58 -13.86
C ALA A 34 10.35 -25.11 -14.01
N LEU A 35 9.11 -24.90 -14.43
CA LEU A 35 8.59 -23.53 -14.65
C LEU A 35 8.52 -22.70 -13.37
N PRO A 36 7.96 -23.18 -12.22
CA PRO A 36 8.00 -22.47 -10.95
C PRO A 36 9.42 -22.21 -10.45
N ILE A 37 10.34 -23.17 -10.59
CA ILE A 37 11.75 -22.99 -10.18
C ILE A 37 12.40 -21.87 -11.02
N ALA A 38 12.20 -21.89 -12.33
CA ALA A 38 12.73 -20.85 -13.22
C ALA A 38 12.14 -19.48 -12.88
N GLY A 39 10.83 -19.41 -12.62
CA GLY A 39 10.14 -18.17 -12.23
C GLY A 39 10.65 -17.62 -10.89
N ALA A 40 10.76 -18.47 -9.88
CA ALA A 40 11.30 -18.06 -8.56
C ALA A 40 12.77 -17.62 -8.64
N THR A 41 13.59 -18.31 -9.46
CA THR A 41 14.99 -17.93 -9.67
C THR A 41 15.08 -16.57 -10.38
N TYR A 42 14.28 -16.37 -11.44
CA TYR A 42 14.19 -15.08 -12.13
C TYR A 42 13.79 -13.97 -11.16
N GLN A 43 12.76 -14.21 -10.35
CA GLN A 43 12.26 -13.24 -9.35
C GLN A 43 13.36 -12.87 -8.35
N ALA A 44 14.10 -13.84 -7.81
CA ALA A 44 15.17 -13.60 -6.85
C ALA A 44 16.31 -12.76 -7.46
N VAL A 45 16.74 -13.09 -8.68
CA VAL A 45 17.81 -12.36 -9.38
C VAL A 45 17.34 -10.93 -9.70
N ALA A 46 16.15 -10.78 -10.26
CA ALA A 46 15.61 -9.48 -10.63
C ALA A 46 15.39 -8.57 -9.41
N THR A 47 14.90 -9.13 -8.28
CA THR A 47 14.78 -8.37 -7.02
C THR A 47 16.14 -7.87 -6.52
N GLN A 48 17.22 -8.64 -6.70
CA GLN A 48 18.56 -8.17 -6.34
C GLN A 48 19.05 -7.04 -7.26
N ILE A 49 18.70 -7.09 -8.55
CA ILE A 49 18.98 -6.01 -9.50
C ILE A 49 18.23 -4.73 -9.10
N ASP A 50 16.95 -4.84 -8.75
CA ASP A 50 16.15 -3.69 -8.30
C ASP A 50 16.74 -3.04 -7.05
N LYS A 51 17.15 -3.83 -6.05
CA LYS A 51 17.82 -3.32 -4.85
C LYS A 51 19.11 -2.57 -5.13
N ASN A 52 19.83 -2.95 -6.17
CA ASN A 52 21.05 -2.26 -6.58
C ASN A 52 20.76 -0.96 -7.36
N ASN A 53 19.65 -0.93 -8.11
CA ASN A 53 19.25 0.22 -8.91
C ASN A 53 18.54 1.29 -8.08
N TYR A 54 17.80 0.89 -7.04
CA TYR A 54 16.96 1.77 -6.24
C TYR A 54 17.39 1.71 -4.76
N SER A 55 18.36 2.55 -4.42
CA SER A 55 18.81 2.70 -3.02
C SER A 55 17.83 3.55 -2.22
N ALA A 56 17.65 3.20 -0.94
CA ALA A 56 16.76 3.95 -0.04
C ALA A 56 17.25 5.40 0.13
N PRO A 57 16.42 6.42 -0.14
CA PRO A 57 16.68 7.76 0.37
C PRO A 57 16.46 7.79 1.89
N GLY A 58 17.02 8.76 2.61
CA GLY A 58 16.79 8.88 4.05
C GLY A 58 17.48 7.80 4.89
N GLN A 59 16.76 7.18 5.82
CA GLN A 59 17.36 6.26 6.79
C GLN A 59 16.49 5.03 7.08
N LEU A 60 17.15 3.96 7.51
CA LEU A 60 16.52 2.75 8.07
C LEU A 60 16.68 2.78 9.59
N VAL A 61 15.56 2.77 10.31
CA VAL A 61 15.49 2.92 11.77
C VAL A 61 15.03 1.63 12.40
N ASP A 62 15.77 1.12 13.39
CA ASP A 62 15.37 -0.07 14.16
C ASP A 62 14.21 0.27 15.10
N VAL A 63 13.06 -0.38 14.88
CA VAL A 63 11.84 -0.17 15.65
C VAL A 63 11.57 -1.29 16.66
N GLY A 64 12.51 -2.20 16.84
CA GLY A 64 12.41 -3.29 17.80
C GLY A 64 12.79 -4.65 17.20
N GLY A 65 13.95 -4.71 16.51
CA GLY A 65 14.48 -5.92 15.90
C GLY A 65 14.23 -6.06 14.40
N TYR A 66 13.56 -5.10 13.80
CA TYR A 66 13.42 -4.89 12.35
C TYR A 66 13.44 -3.39 12.06
N ARG A 67 13.75 -3.02 10.80
CA ARG A 67 13.98 -1.63 10.43
C ARG A 67 12.89 -1.13 9.50
N LEU A 68 12.44 0.08 9.78
CA LEU A 68 11.56 0.81 8.87
C LEU A 68 12.31 1.95 8.20
N HIS A 69 12.00 2.15 6.93
CA HIS A 69 12.51 3.27 6.14
C HIS A 69 11.71 4.53 6.43
N ILE A 70 12.42 5.64 6.59
CA ILE A 70 11.83 6.99 6.67
C ILE A 70 12.71 8.00 5.92
N TYR A 71 12.05 8.86 5.16
CA TYR A 71 12.69 9.94 4.40
C TYR A 71 12.06 11.27 4.75
N CYS A 72 12.83 12.13 5.43
CA CYS A 72 12.40 13.45 5.85
C CYS A 72 13.15 14.53 5.10
N VAL A 73 12.43 15.54 4.63
CA VAL A 73 12.96 16.72 3.95
C VAL A 73 12.32 18.01 4.51
N GLY A 74 12.89 19.14 4.21
CA GLY A 74 12.46 20.43 4.75
C GLY A 74 13.00 20.69 6.16
N GLU A 75 12.91 21.95 6.58
CA GLU A 75 13.39 22.38 7.87
C GLU A 75 12.30 22.27 8.94
N ASN A 76 12.72 22.04 10.19
CA ASN A 76 11.83 22.19 11.31
C ASN A 76 11.70 23.69 11.62
N VAL A 77 10.56 24.26 11.27
CA VAL A 77 10.27 25.69 11.46
C VAL A 77 9.49 25.88 12.76
N ASP A 78 9.97 26.72 13.65
CA ASP A 78 9.32 27.02 14.92
C ASP A 78 7.83 27.36 14.75
N GLY A 79 6.99 26.71 15.55
CA GLY A 79 5.54 26.88 15.52
C GLY A 79 4.82 26.21 14.35
N ARG A 80 5.52 25.42 13.52
CA ARG A 80 4.91 24.60 12.46
C ARG A 80 4.99 23.11 12.79
N PRO A 81 3.93 22.34 12.51
CA PRO A 81 3.95 20.88 12.71
C PRO A 81 4.83 20.20 11.66
N THR A 82 5.36 19.03 11.99
CA THR A 82 5.92 18.13 10.97
C THR A 82 4.78 17.39 10.26
N VAL A 83 4.86 17.32 8.93
CA VAL A 83 3.90 16.54 8.13
C VAL A 83 4.39 15.09 7.99
N ILE A 84 3.51 14.13 8.23
CA ILE A 84 3.77 12.71 8.01
C ILE A 84 2.84 12.23 6.88
N LEU A 85 3.43 11.65 5.85
CA LEU A 85 2.73 11.17 4.66
C LEU A 85 2.53 9.65 4.76
N GLU A 86 1.28 9.23 4.92
CA GLU A 86 0.87 7.84 5.05
C GLU A 86 0.35 7.30 3.72
N PRO A 87 1.06 6.38 3.04
CA PRO A 87 0.66 5.88 1.73
C PRO A 87 -0.55 4.95 1.79
N GLY A 88 -1.22 4.79 0.64
CA GLY A 88 -2.30 3.82 0.46
C GLY A 88 -1.82 2.37 0.50
N LEU A 89 -2.75 1.43 0.34
CA LEU A 89 -2.44 0.00 0.28
C LEU A 89 -1.53 -0.30 -0.92
N GLY A 90 -0.43 -1.01 -0.67
CA GLY A 90 0.55 -1.36 -1.71
C GLY A 90 1.37 -0.19 -2.24
N ALA A 91 1.17 1.02 -1.72
CA ALA A 91 1.99 2.19 -2.04
C ALA A 91 3.14 2.37 -1.05
N SER A 92 4.11 3.20 -1.42
CA SER A 92 5.34 3.45 -0.68
C SER A 92 5.63 4.95 -0.56
N SER A 93 6.72 5.29 0.10
CA SER A 93 7.23 6.65 0.18
C SER A 93 7.45 7.30 -1.20
N SER A 94 7.77 6.51 -2.23
CA SER A 94 7.95 6.99 -3.61
C SER A 94 6.67 7.60 -4.22
N ALA A 95 5.49 7.23 -3.72
CA ALA A 95 4.22 7.80 -4.17
C ALA A 95 4.14 9.33 -3.96
N TRP A 96 4.88 9.86 -3.01
CA TRP A 96 4.82 11.26 -2.60
C TRP A 96 5.77 12.18 -3.39
N ALA A 97 6.30 11.71 -4.52
CA ALA A 97 7.33 12.40 -5.29
C ALA A 97 6.97 13.82 -5.73
N TRP A 98 5.72 14.09 -6.07
CA TRP A 98 5.25 15.44 -6.42
C TRP A 98 4.88 16.28 -5.20
N ILE A 99 4.43 15.65 -4.11
CA ILE A 99 3.86 16.34 -2.95
C ILE A 99 4.95 16.69 -1.93
N GLN A 100 5.80 15.73 -1.58
CA GLN A 100 6.79 15.91 -0.52
C GLN A 100 7.75 17.07 -0.75
N PRO A 101 8.34 17.28 -1.95
CA PRO A 101 9.23 18.43 -2.19
C PRO A 101 8.54 19.79 -2.08
N GLU A 102 7.25 19.86 -2.43
CA GLU A 102 6.49 21.10 -2.35
C GLU A 102 6.13 21.46 -0.91
N VAL A 103 5.66 20.49 -0.11
CA VAL A 103 5.39 20.66 1.32
C VAL A 103 6.67 21.03 2.08
N ALA A 104 7.81 20.46 1.68
CA ALA A 104 9.12 20.71 2.28
C ALA A 104 9.58 22.18 2.19
N LYS A 105 9.06 22.96 1.24
CA LYS A 105 9.33 24.40 1.14
C LYS A 105 8.72 25.20 2.30
N THR A 106 7.75 24.61 3.01
CA THR A 106 7.00 25.27 4.07
C THR A 106 7.35 24.74 5.45
N THR A 107 7.44 23.43 5.61
CA THR A 107 7.70 22.76 6.89
C THR A 107 8.41 21.44 6.66
N ARG A 108 8.91 20.82 7.74
CA ARG A 108 9.45 19.46 7.68
C ARG A 108 8.35 18.47 7.28
N VAL A 109 8.67 17.58 6.36
CA VAL A 109 7.77 16.54 5.90
C VAL A 109 8.51 15.21 5.77
N CYS A 110 7.89 14.14 6.25
CA CYS A 110 8.45 12.79 6.21
C CYS A 110 7.46 11.85 5.50
N SER A 111 7.98 11.05 4.58
CA SER A 111 7.33 9.85 4.07
C SER A 111 8.06 8.63 4.61
N TYR A 112 7.39 7.48 4.65
CA TYR A 112 7.97 6.25 5.14
C TYR A 112 7.39 5.04 4.42
N ASP A 113 8.04 3.90 4.56
CA ASP A 113 7.51 2.64 4.07
C ASP A 113 7.05 1.79 5.24
N ARG A 114 5.81 1.33 5.21
CA ARG A 114 5.30 0.36 6.18
C ARG A 114 6.11 -0.93 6.14
N ALA A 115 6.10 -1.67 7.24
CA ALA A 115 6.85 -2.91 7.34
C ALA A 115 6.53 -3.88 6.18
N GLY A 116 7.58 -4.42 5.58
CA GLY A 116 7.51 -5.29 4.42
C GLY A 116 7.43 -4.57 3.08
N MET A 117 7.20 -3.25 3.05
CA MET A 117 7.17 -2.47 1.81
C MET A 117 8.56 -1.94 1.44
N VAL A 118 8.87 -1.92 0.17
CA VAL A 118 10.06 -1.40 -0.51
C VAL A 118 11.37 -1.56 0.29
N TRP A 119 11.77 -0.55 1.07
CA TRP A 119 13.03 -0.57 1.82
C TRP A 119 12.88 -1.06 3.27
N SER A 120 11.66 -1.11 3.80
CA SER A 120 11.39 -1.59 5.16
C SER A 120 11.50 -3.11 5.29
N ASP A 121 12.03 -3.57 6.41
CA ASP A 121 12.04 -4.99 6.76
C ASP A 121 10.62 -5.47 7.08
N PRO A 122 10.27 -6.75 6.90
CA PRO A 122 8.99 -7.29 7.35
C PRO A 122 8.83 -7.21 8.87
N SER A 123 7.60 -6.98 9.33
CA SER A 123 7.24 -7.04 10.74
C SER A 123 6.77 -8.44 11.15
N PRO A 124 7.06 -8.90 12.38
CA PRO A 124 6.44 -10.09 12.96
C PRO A 124 5.01 -9.80 13.48
N GLU A 125 4.61 -8.54 13.59
CA GLU A 125 3.34 -8.11 14.18
C GLU A 125 2.19 -8.18 13.15
N PRO A 126 0.93 -8.27 13.61
CA PRO A 126 -0.25 -8.16 12.74
C PRO A 126 -0.25 -6.87 11.91
N ARG A 127 -0.90 -6.90 10.75
CA ARG A 127 -0.95 -5.74 9.83
C ARG A 127 -2.27 -4.97 9.91
N ASP A 128 -2.90 -4.93 11.08
CA ASP A 128 -4.06 -4.08 11.35
C ASP A 128 -3.65 -2.63 11.73
N ALA A 129 -4.64 -1.73 11.77
CA ALA A 129 -4.39 -0.31 11.91
C ALA A 129 -3.69 0.06 13.24
N GLN A 130 -4.01 -0.63 14.34
CA GLN A 130 -3.40 -0.32 15.65
C GLN A 130 -1.92 -0.69 15.70
N HIS A 131 -1.54 -1.84 15.13
CA HIS A 131 -0.14 -2.25 15.06
C HIS A 131 0.66 -1.33 14.12
N ILE A 132 0.09 -0.97 12.94
CA ILE A 132 0.72 -0.03 12.01
C ILE A 132 0.92 1.34 12.65
N ALA A 133 -0.07 1.85 13.37
CA ALA A 133 0.05 3.11 14.12
C ALA A 133 1.14 3.05 15.20
N GLY A 134 1.25 1.93 15.94
CA GLY A 134 2.29 1.70 16.93
C GLY A 134 3.70 1.62 16.33
N GLU A 135 3.83 1.01 15.16
CA GLU A 135 5.09 0.99 14.40
C GLU A 135 5.50 2.40 13.94
N LEU A 136 4.56 3.18 13.41
CA LEU A 136 4.82 4.56 13.00
C LEU A 136 5.23 5.42 14.19
N HIS A 137 4.52 5.33 15.33
CA HIS A 137 4.89 6.03 16.56
C HIS A 137 6.32 5.71 17.00
N THR A 138 6.66 4.40 17.03
CA THR A 138 8.02 3.96 17.40
C THR A 138 9.06 4.49 16.42
N LEU A 139 8.75 4.46 15.11
CA LEU A 139 9.61 4.98 14.05
C LEU A 139 9.89 6.48 14.25
N LEU A 140 8.84 7.28 14.46
CA LEU A 140 8.97 8.74 14.63
C LEU A 140 9.80 9.08 15.86
N GLN A 141 9.59 8.38 16.98
CA GLN A 141 10.37 8.55 18.21
C GLN A 141 11.84 8.18 18.02
N LYS A 142 12.11 6.99 17.42
CA LYS A 142 13.48 6.50 17.19
C LYS A 142 14.25 7.33 16.16
N ALA A 143 13.55 7.82 15.14
CA ALA A 143 14.10 8.74 14.15
C ALA A 143 14.26 10.17 14.66
N GLN A 144 13.81 10.46 15.90
CA GLN A 144 13.82 11.78 16.50
C GLN A 144 13.11 12.84 15.64
N VAL A 145 11.98 12.47 15.04
CA VAL A 145 11.15 13.39 14.26
C VAL A 145 10.33 14.24 15.24
N PRO A 146 10.51 15.57 15.25
CA PRO A 146 9.81 16.41 16.21
C PRO A 146 8.33 16.57 15.84
N GLY A 147 7.43 16.45 16.83
CA GLY A 147 6.04 16.82 16.72
C GLY A 147 5.78 18.30 17.06
N PRO A 148 4.51 18.75 17.10
CA PRO A 148 3.33 17.94 16.79
C PRO A 148 3.22 17.59 15.29
N TYR A 149 2.38 16.59 14.97
CA TYR A 149 2.26 16.10 13.59
C TYR A 149 0.96 16.56 12.92
N VAL A 150 1.05 16.85 11.62
CA VAL A 150 -0.07 16.79 10.69
C VAL A 150 0.07 15.49 9.90
N LEU A 151 -0.93 14.61 10.00
CA LEU A 151 -0.92 13.33 9.31
C LEU A 151 -1.75 13.44 8.04
N ALA A 152 -1.15 13.11 6.90
CA ALA A 152 -1.83 13.09 5.60
C ALA A 152 -1.89 11.63 5.10
N GLY A 153 -3.11 11.06 5.06
CA GLY A 153 -3.33 9.68 4.65
C GLY A 153 -4.09 9.58 3.34
N TRP A 154 -3.52 8.85 2.37
CA TRP A 154 -4.17 8.55 1.10
C TRP A 154 -4.79 7.16 1.11
N SER A 155 -6.05 7.02 0.60
CA SER A 155 -6.69 5.71 0.48
C SER A 155 -6.73 4.96 1.83
N TYR A 156 -6.19 3.74 1.91
CA TYR A 156 -6.01 2.99 3.16
C TYR A 156 -5.18 3.74 4.21
N GLY A 157 -4.27 4.60 3.79
CA GLY A 157 -3.53 5.48 4.70
C GLY A 157 -4.44 6.36 5.55
N GLY A 158 -5.63 6.71 5.03
CA GLY A 158 -6.67 7.40 5.79
C GLY A 158 -7.17 6.64 7.02
N LEU A 159 -7.22 5.30 6.96
CA LEU A 159 -7.56 4.44 8.10
C LEU A 159 -6.43 4.45 9.15
N TYR A 160 -5.18 4.37 8.69
CA TYR A 160 -4.01 4.30 9.56
C TYR A 160 -3.74 5.61 10.30
N VAL A 161 -3.87 6.77 9.62
CA VAL A 161 -3.72 8.07 10.29
C VAL A 161 -4.84 8.32 11.32
N ARG A 162 -6.05 7.83 11.08
CA ARG A 162 -7.14 7.89 12.07
C ARG A 162 -6.84 7.02 13.29
N ALA A 163 -6.34 5.80 13.08
CA ALA A 163 -5.93 4.92 14.17
C ALA A 163 -4.75 5.52 14.97
N TYR A 164 -3.81 6.18 14.30
CA TYR A 164 -2.73 6.90 14.97
C TYR A 164 -3.26 8.05 15.82
N ALA A 165 -4.14 8.89 15.26
CA ALA A 165 -4.73 10.01 15.99
C ALA A 165 -5.58 9.58 17.18
N ASP A 166 -6.16 8.38 17.16
CA ASP A 166 -6.89 7.79 18.27
C ASP A 166 -5.93 7.34 19.39
N GLN A 167 -4.84 6.65 19.04
CA GLN A 167 -3.90 6.10 20.02
C GLN A 167 -2.93 7.14 20.59
N TYR A 168 -2.52 8.12 19.80
CA TYR A 168 -1.47 9.09 20.12
C TYR A 168 -1.96 10.53 19.92
N ARG A 169 -3.12 10.81 20.47
CA ARG A 169 -3.85 12.07 20.24
C ARG A 169 -3.02 13.31 20.55
N ASP A 170 -2.25 13.29 21.62
CA ASP A 170 -1.45 14.42 22.06
C ASP A 170 -0.28 14.76 21.12
N GLU A 171 0.04 13.87 20.19
CA GLU A 171 1.09 14.07 19.18
C GLU A 171 0.54 14.66 17.88
N VAL A 172 -0.80 14.60 17.66
CA VAL A 172 -1.43 14.97 16.39
C VAL A 172 -2.13 16.32 16.50
N ALA A 173 -1.73 17.24 15.64
CA ALA A 173 -2.30 18.58 15.56
C ALA A 173 -3.31 18.77 14.41
N GLY A 174 -3.34 17.87 13.43
CA GLY A 174 -4.27 17.95 12.30
C GLY A 174 -4.24 16.71 11.40
N LEU A 175 -5.32 16.48 10.67
CA LEU A 175 -5.43 15.38 9.71
C LEU A 175 -5.81 15.89 8.31
N VAL A 176 -5.29 15.19 7.30
CA VAL A 176 -5.68 15.33 5.90
C VAL A 176 -6.05 13.94 5.36
N LEU A 177 -7.27 13.76 4.93
CA LEU A 177 -7.73 12.55 4.25
C LEU A 177 -7.76 12.82 2.75
N LEU A 178 -6.80 12.24 2.04
CA LEU A 178 -6.69 12.34 0.59
C LEU A 178 -7.45 11.16 -0.03
N ASP A 179 -8.71 11.38 -0.35
CA ASP A 179 -9.61 10.37 -0.87
C ASP A 179 -9.57 9.07 -0.06
N GLY A 180 -9.71 9.23 1.27
CA GLY A 180 -9.48 8.19 2.26
C GLY A 180 -10.48 7.04 2.19
N SER A 181 -10.03 5.82 2.44
CA SER A 181 -10.91 4.65 2.53
C SER A 181 -11.85 4.75 3.73
N SER A 182 -13.11 4.38 3.53
CA SER A 182 -14.09 4.27 4.61
C SER A 182 -13.99 2.91 5.31
N PRO A 183 -14.03 2.86 6.65
CA PRO A 183 -14.12 1.58 7.36
C PRO A 183 -15.43 0.82 7.05
N GLU A 184 -16.42 1.49 6.48
CA GLU A 184 -17.72 0.89 6.13
C GLU A 184 -17.76 0.36 4.69
N GLN A 185 -16.74 0.61 3.86
CA GLN A 185 -16.76 0.27 2.44
C GLN A 185 -16.97 -1.22 2.15
N CYS A 186 -16.56 -2.10 3.07
CA CYS A 186 -16.73 -3.54 2.95
C CYS A 186 -17.97 -4.09 3.65
N THR A 187 -18.78 -3.26 4.31
CA THR A 187 -19.89 -3.75 5.17
C THR A 187 -21.22 -3.06 4.90
N SER A 188 -21.22 -1.83 4.40
CA SER A 188 -22.44 -1.01 4.28
C SER A 188 -23.37 -1.43 3.16
N THR A 189 -22.87 -2.08 2.10
CA THR A 189 -23.68 -2.53 0.96
C THR A 189 -23.30 -3.93 0.47
N PRO A 190 -24.24 -4.66 -0.18
CA PRO A 190 -23.95 -5.96 -0.80
C PRO A 190 -22.83 -5.89 -1.84
N GLU A 191 -22.77 -4.80 -2.62
CA GLU A 191 -21.77 -4.56 -3.67
C GLU A 191 -20.37 -4.37 -3.05
N GLY A 192 -20.27 -3.55 -2.00
CA GLY A 192 -19.03 -3.36 -1.23
C GLY A 192 -18.55 -4.66 -0.60
N GLN A 193 -19.46 -5.44 0.00
CA GLN A 193 -19.15 -6.77 0.55
C GLN A 193 -18.62 -7.72 -0.53
N ALA A 194 -19.26 -7.78 -1.70
CA ALA A 194 -18.84 -8.63 -2.81
C ALA A 194 -17.46 -8.19 -3.37
N MET A 195 -17.24 -6.89 -3.51
CA MET A 195 -15.96 -6.32 -3.94
C MET A 195 -14.83 -6.72 -2.98
N CYS A 196 -15.02 -6.49 -1.69
CA CYS A 196 -14.02 -6.83 -0.68
C CYS A 196 -13.76 -8.34 -0.60
N ALA A 197 -14.80 -9.17 -0.72
CA ALA A 197 -14.65 -10.63 -0.74
C ALA A 197 -13.87 -11.12 -1.98
N ASN A 198 -14.07 -10.50 -3.14
CA ASN A 198 -13.30 -10.81 -4.35
C ASN A 198 -11.84 -10.35 -4.21
N ASN A 199 -11.61 -9.15 -3.71
CA ASN A 199 -10.27 -8.65 -3.44
C ASN A 199 -9.54 -9.53 -2.42
N ALA A 200 -10.20 -10.01 -1.38
CA ALA A 200 -9.60 -10.93 -0.40
C ALA A 200 -9.09 -12.23 -1.06
N LYS A 201 -9.82 -12.77 -2.05
CA LYS A 201 -9.34 -13.92 -2.84
C LYS A 201 -8.10 -13.59 -3.66
N ILE A 202 -8.07 -12.40 -4.29
CA ILE A 202 -6.92 -11.93 -5.07
C ILE A 202 -5.72 -11.79 -4.14
N TYR A 203 -5.86 -11.04 -3.05
CA TYR A 203 -4.77 -10.82 -2.09
C TYR A 203 -4.29 -12.10 -1.40
N SER A 204 -5.16 -13.09 -1.19
CA SER A 204 -4.72 -14.39 -0.63
C SER A 204 -3.87 -15.22 -1.60
N LEU A 205 -3.98 -15.01 -2.90
CA LEU A 205 -3.25 -15.74 -3.94
C LEU A 205 -2.06 -14.97 -4.51
N ALA A 206 -2.14 -13.63 -4.52
CA ALA A 206 -1.16 -12.76 -5.15
C ALA A 206 0.29 -12.98 -4.66
N PRO A 207 0.57 -13.22 -3.35
CA PRO A 207 1.91 -13.54 -2.89
C PRO A 207 2.53 -14.75 -3.61
N ALA A 208 1.76 -15.83 -3.75
CA ALA A 208 2.27 -17.03 -4.43
C ALA A 208 2.68 -16.74 -5.89
N PHE A 209 1.88 -15.95 -6.61
CA PHE A 209 2.21 -15.52 -7.96
C PHE A 209 3.41 -14.56 -7.99
N ALA A 210 3.54 -13.68 -7.00
CA ALA A 210 4.66 -12.77 -6.89
C ALA A 210 5.98 -13.52 -6.65
N HIS A 211 5.98 -14.53 -5.77
CA HIS A 211 7.14 -15.40 -5.53
C HIS A 211 7.55 -16.18 -6.78
N LEU A 212 6.63 -16.46 -7.68
CA LEU A 212 6.90 -17.12 -8.98
C LEU A 212 7.26 -16.13 -10.10
N GLY A 213 7.39 -14.84 -9.81
CA GLY A 213 7.74 -13.81 -10.78
C GLY A 213 6.62 -13.38 -11.72
N VAL A 214 5.38 -13.85 -11.51
CA VAL A 214 4.24 -13.51 -12.37
C VAL A 214 3.93 -12.02 -12.27
N MET A 215 3.93 -11.43 -11.07
CA MET A 215 3.68 -9.99 -10.88
C MET A 215 4.72 -9.13 -11.60
N ARG A 216 5.98 -9.57 -11.64
CA ARG A 216 7.04 -8.91 -12.40
C ARG A 216 6.79 -8.92 -13.92
N VAL A 217 6.28 -10.02 -14.46
CA VAL A 217 5.87 -10.06 -15.87
C VAL A 217 4.68 -9.14 -16.10
N MET A 218 3.71 -9.13 -15.19
CA MET A 218 2.55 -8.24 -15.28
C MET A 218 2.93 -6.76 -15.19
N SER A 219 3.96 -6.41 -14.41
CA SER A 219 4.42 -5.01 -14.29
C SER A 219 4.90 -4.41 -15.60
N LEU A 220 5.35 -5.24 -16.55
CA LEU A 220 5.77 -4.79 -17.89
C LEU A 220 4.61 -4.24 -18.74
N PHE A 221 3.37 -4.55 -18.36
CA PHE A 221 2.15 -4.12 -19.04
C PHE A 221 1.36 -3.06 -18.28
N GLN A 222 1.89 -2.60 -17.16
CA GLN A 222 1.27 -1.50 -16.40
C GLN A 222 1.48 -0.18 -17.14
N PRO A 223 0.48 0.72 -17.12
CA PRO A 223 0.66 2.07 -17.65
C PRO A 223 1.72 2.82 -16.83
N GLU A 224 2.27 3.88 -17.41
CA GLU A 224 3.15 4.80 -16.68
C GLU A 224 2.40 5.40 -15.49
N SER A 225 3.09 5.52 -14.36
CA SER A 225 2.46 5.93 -13.10
C SER A 225 2.12 7.43 -13.02
N GLY A 226 2.67 8.26 -13.93
CA GLY A 226 2.60 9.72 -13.82
C GLY A 226 3.63 10.34 -12.88
N LEU A 227 4.38 9.53 -12.15
CA LEU A 227 5.48 9.97 -11.28
C LEU A 227 6.75 10.29 -12.09
N PRO A 228 7.73 11.04 -11.52
CA PRO A 228 9.06 11.17 -12.11
C PRO A 228 9.69 9.80 -12.37
N SER A 229 10.56 9.72 -13.38
CA SER A 229 11.06 8.44 -13.91
C SER A 229 11.71 7.53 -12.86
N GLN A 230 12.43 8.10 -11.89
CA GLN A 230 13.03 7.32 -10.81
C GLN A 230 11.96 6.69 -9.92
N GLN A 231 10.98 7.47 -9.44
CA GLN A 231 9.93 6.98 -8.56
C GLN A 231 8.95 6.05 -9.29
N SER A 232 8.74 6.25 -10.59
CA SER A 232 8.03 5.28 -11.44
C SER A 232 8.76 3.93 -11.46
N GLY A 233 10.09 3.93 -11.59
CA GLY A 233 10.90 2.72 -11.53
C GLY A 233 10.87 2.04 -10.15
N GLU A 234 10.94 2.82 -9.08
CA GLU A 234 10.79 2.33 -7.70
C GLU A 234 9.42 1.68 -7.46
N LEU A 235 8.34 2.33 -7.95
CA LEU A 235 6.98 1.80 -7.87
C LEU A 235 6.82 0.50 -8.67
N GLN A 236 7.40 0.43 -9.87
CA GLN A 236 7.40 -0.79 -10.69
C GLN A 236 8.19 -1.92 -10.03
N ALA A 237 9.34 -1.61 -9.40
CA ALA A 237 10.12 -2.57 -8.64
C ALA A 237 9.34 -3.11 -7.44
N SER A 238 8.64 -2.23 -6.70
CA SER A 238 7.74 -2.58 -5.59
C SER A 238 6.61 -3.50 -6.06
N PHE A 239 5.88 -3.13 -7.11
CA PHE A 239 4.81 -3.98 -7.68
C PHE A 239 5.34 -5.35 -8.12
N SER A 240 6.62 -5.43 -8.51
CA SER A 240 7.26 -6.69 -8.92
C SER A 240 7.76 -7.52 -7.74
N ALA A 241 7.93 -6.94 -6.55
CA ALA A 241 8.59 -7.58 -5.42
C ALA A 241 7.63 -8.50 -4.64
N SER A 242 8.03 -9.74 -4.40
CA SER A 242 7.21 -10.69 -3.63
C SER A 242 7.01 -10.25 -2.19
N LYS A 243 8.04 -9.66 -1.56
CA LYS A 243 7.96 -9.12 -0.21
C LYS A 243 6.84 -8.08 -0.06
N ASP A 244 6.71 -7.18 -1.03
CA ASP A 244 5.70 -6.13 -1.02
C ASP A 244 4.28 -6.71 -1.17
N TRP A 245 4.13 -7.78 -1.98
CA TRP A 245 2.87 -8.50 -2.07
C TRP A 245 2.51 -9.26 -0.80
N ASP A 246 3.50 -9.82 -0.10
CA ASP A 246 3.28 -10.43 1.23
C ASP A 246 2.73 -9.38 2.21
N ALA A 247 3.36 -8.20 2.28
CA ALA A 247 2.97 -7.11 3.18
C ALA A 247 1.58 -6.54 2.84
N GLN A 248 1.35 -6.12 1.59
CA GLN A 248 0.04 -5.54 1.21
C GLN A 248 -1.10 -6.54 1.31
N SER A 249 -0.82 -7.84 1.07
CA SER A 249 -1.82 -8.90 1.26
C SER A 249 -2.18 -9.05 2.73
N ALA A 250 -1.20 -9.05 3.61
CA ALA A 250 -1.43 -9.10 5.05
C ALA A 250 -2.23 -7.88 5.54
N GLU A 251 -1.91 -6.67 5.06
CA GLU A 251 -2.68 -5.44 5.37
C GLU A 251 -4.13 -5.53 4.87
N PHE A 252 -4.34 -5.98 3.62
CA PHE A 252 -5.70 -6.11 3.09
C PHE A 252 -6.51 -7.17 3.83
N LEU A 253 -5.92 -8.32 4.12
CA LEU A 253 -6.59 -9.41 4.84
C LEU A 253 -6.89 -9.05 6.30
N ALA A 254 -6.16 -8.11 6.89
CA ALA A 254 -6.44 -7.53 8.20
C ALA A 254 -7.53 -6.42 8.17
N SER A 255 -8.06 -6.05 6.99
CA SER A 255 -9.07 -4.98 6.86
C SER A 255 -10.29 -5.13 7.78
N PRO A 256 -10.85 -6.33 8.02
CA PRO A 256 -11.99 -6.44 8.94
C PRO A 256 -11.65 -5.94 10.35
N GLU A 257 -10.46 -6.27 10.87
CA GLU A 257 -10.00 -5.80 12.19
C GLU A 257 -9.66 -4.30 12.13
N THR A 258 -8.94 -3.85 11.11
CA THR A 258 -8.63 -2.42 10.86
C THR A 258 -9.91 -1.57 10.88
N ASN A 259 -10.94 -2.00 10.14
CA ASN A 259 -12.20 -1.28 10.07
C ASN A 259 -12.91 -1.21 11.43
N LEU A 260 -12.93 -2.31 12.18
CA LEU A 260 -13.51 -2.34 13.54
C LEU A 260 -12.75 -1.43 14.51
N GLN A 261 -11.44 -1.36 14.41
CA GLN A 261 -10.61 -0.48 15.22
C GLN A 261 -10.90 1.00 14.91
N VAL A 262 -10.95 1.37 13.63
CA VAL A 262 -11.20 2.74 13.19
C VAL A 262 -12.65 3.19 13.44
N LEU A 263 -13.63 2.28 13.38
CA LEU A 263 -15.02 2.60 13.73
C LEU A 263 -15.22 2.90 15.21
N LYS A 264 -14.33 2.44 16.08
CA LYS A 264 -14.36 2.75 17.52
C LYS A 264 -13.72 4.09 17.85
N SER A 265 -13.00 4.70 16.90
CA SER A 265 -12.35 5.99 17.10
C SER A 265 -13.36 7.07 17.41
N ASP A 266 -13.10 7.82 18.46
CA ASP A 266 -13.91 8.97 18.86
C ASP A 266 -13.76 10.15 17.91
N SER A 267 -14.56 11.18 18.15
CA SER A 267 -14.47 12.46 17.47
C SER A 267 -13.06 13.07 17.62
N LEU A 268 -12.59 13.70 16.53
CA LEU A 268 -11.36 14.50 16.53
C LEU A 268 -11.51 15.84 17.29
N GLY A 269 -12.71 16.16 17.77
CA GLY A 269 -13.01 17.43 18.47
C GLY A 269 -12.88 18.63 17.56
N ASP A 270 -11.97 19.55 17.87
CA ASP A 270 -11.69 20.78 17.10
C ASP A 270 -10.39 20.67 16.27
N MET A 271 -9.77 19.49 16.24
CA MET A 271 -8.56 19.24 15.42
C MET A 271 -8.85 19.54 13.95
N PRO A 272 -8.02 20.35 13.26
CA PRO A 272 -8.19 20.62 11.84
C PRO A 272 -8.22 19.33 11.02
N LEU A 273 -9.29 19.13 10.25
CA LEU A 273 -9.49 17.99 9.37
C LEU A 273 -9.82 18.46 7.94
N PHE A 274 -8.95 18.15 7.01
CA PHE A 274 -9.21 18.40 5.59
C PHE A 274 -9.54 17.08 4.88
N VAL A 275 -10.67 17.03 4.19
CA VAL A 275 -11.08 15.89 3.36
C VAL A 275 -11.00 16.31 1.89
N LEU A 276 -10.07 15.72 1.14
CA LEU A 276 -9.95 15.93 -0.29
C LEU A 276 -10.56 14.72 -1.01
N THR A 277 -11.43 14.97 -1.98
CA THR A 277 -12.23 13.92 -2.61
C THR A 277 -12.09 13.97 -4.13
N ALA A 278 -11.72 12.85 -4.76
CA ALA A 278 -11.78 12.66 -6.21
C ALA A 278 -13.22 12.40 -6.69
N THR A 279 -13.48 12.56 -7.98
CA THR A 279 -14.81 12.32 -8.57
C THR A 279 -14.84 11.25 -9.65
N ASP A 280 -13.72 10.62 -9.92
CA ASP A 280 -13.61 9.54 -10.91
C ASP A 280 -12.84 8.34 -10.32
N HIS A 281 -13.57 7.33 -9.88
CA HIS A 281 -13.01 6.07 -9.38
C HIS A 281 -13.13 4.94 -10.41
N GLY A 282 -13.61 5.23 -11.62
CA GLY A 282 -13.88 4.22 -12.63
C GLY A 282 -14.95 3.20 -12.21
N THR A 283 -15.80 3.56 -11.25
CA THR A 283 -16.85 2.70 -10.68
C THR A 283 -18.22 3.07 -11.25
N PRO A 284 -19.24 2.18 -11.16
CA PRO A 284 -20.63 2.52 -11.47
C PRO A 284 -21.12 3.72 -10.65
N PRO A 285 -22.08 4.52 -11.19
CA PRO A 285 -22.53 5.76 -10.55
C PRO A 285 -23.07 5.62 -9.12
N ASP A 286 -23.69 4.52 -8.80
CA ASP A 286 -24.20 4.20 -7.46
C ASP A 286 -23.06 3.94 -6.46
N LEU A 287 -21.99 3.28 -6.85
CA LEU A 287 -20.79 3.12 -6.02
C LEU A 287 -20.02 4.45 -5.90
N GLU A 288 -19.97 5.25 -6.95
CA GLU A 288 -19.39 6.59 -6.90
C GLU A 288 -20.15 7.47 -5.91
N GLN A 289 -21.49 7.44 -5.93
CA GLN A 289 -22.31 8.18 -4.97
C GLN A 289 -22.08 7.73 -3.52
N LEU A 290 -21.91 6.44 -3.28
CA LEU A 290 -21.57 5.90 -1.96
C LEU A 290 -20.21 6.43 -1.49
N TRP A 291 -19.21 6.40 -2.38
CA TRP A 291 -17.88 6.93 -2.07
C TRP A 291 -17.95 8.41 -1.66
N GLN A 292 -18.63 9.24 -2.46
CA GLN A 292 -18.84 10.66 -2.14
C GLN A 292 -19.55 10.83 -0.79
N GLY A 293 -20.54 9.99 -0.48
CA GLY A 293 -21.23 9.99 0.80
C GLY A 293 -20.30 9.68 1.99
N TRP A 294 -19.40 8.71 1.87
CA TRP A 294 -18.41 8.40 2.90
C TRP A 294 -17.42 9.56 3.10
N GLN A 295 -16.93 10.14 2.00
CA GLN A 295 -16.02 11.28 2.09
C GLN A 295 -16.67 12.47 2.79
N GLN A 296 -17.93 12.79 2.47
CA GLN A 296 -18.68 13.81 3.17
C GLN A 296 -18.88 13.46 4.64
N GLY A 297 -19.15 12.20 4.96
CA GLY A 297 -19.30 11.70 6.33
C GLY A 297 -18.07 11.94 7.21
N PHE A 298 -16.86 11.95 6.65
CA PHE A 298 -15.64 12.23 7.40
C PHE A 298 -15.63 13.66 8.00
N THR A 299 -16.33 14.61 7.41
CA THR A 299 -16.39 15.97 7.96
C THR A 299 -17.04 16.03 9.34
N ALA A 300 -17.87 15.05 9.69
CA ALA A 300 -18.48 14.95 11.01
C ALA A 300 -17.48 14.54 12.13
N LEU A 301 -16.29 14.06 11.77
CA LEU A 301 -15.26 13.69 12.76
C LEU A 301 -14.66 14.89 13.48
N SER A 302 -14.71 16.10 12.91
CA SER A 302 -14.21 17.32 13.53
C SER A 302 -15.14 18.51 13.31
N ILE A 303 -15.30 19.36 14.33
CA ILE A 303 -16.01 20.65 14.19
C ILE A 303 -15.20 21.68 13.38
N ASN A 304 -13.89 21.47 13.19
CA ASN A 304 -13.02 22.26 12.34
C ASN A 304 -12.65 21.45 11.10
N SER A 305 -13.62 21.13 10.29
CA SER A 305 -13.44 20.31 9.10
C SER A 305 -13.85 21.02 7.82
N VAL A 306 -13.16 20.71 6.73
CA VAL A 306 -13.48 21.17 5.37
C VAL A 306 -13.37 20.00 4.41
N GLN A 307 -14.32 19.91 3.48
CA GLN A 307 -14.24 19.04 2.31
C GLN A 307 -14.02 19.87 1.05
N ARG A 308 -13.09 19.39 0.19
CA ARG A 308 -12.92 19.88 -1.17
C ARG A 308 -13.04 18.73 -2.16
N ILE A 309 -13.86 18.95 -3.20
CA ILE A 309 -14.03 17.99 -4.29
C ILE A 309 -13.18 18.45 -5.47
N VAL A 310 -12.36 17.53 -6.02
CA VAL A 310 -11.52 17.78 -7.19
C VAL A 310 -12.19 17.14 -8.40
N ASN A 311 -12.93 17.96 -9.14
CA ASN A 311 -13.70 17.48 -10.28
C ASN A 311 -12.80 16.95 -11.40
N GLY A 312 -13.07 15.75 -11.87
CA GLY A 312 -12.32 15.07 -12.92
C GLY A 312 -11.04 14.38 -12.45
N ALA A 313 -10.61 14.60 -11.20
CA ALA A 313 -9.50 13.84 -10.63
C ALA A 313 -9.90 12.40 -10.35
N THR A 314 -8.97 11.47 -10.58
CA THR A 314 -9.11 10.07 -10.18
C THR A 314 -8.52 9.85 -8.78
N HIS A 315 -8.88 8.73 -8.16
CA HIS A 315 -8.30 8.30 -6.88
C HIS A 315 -6.76 8.34 -6.88
N VAL A 316 -6.15 7.88 -7.95
CA VAL A 316 -4.69 7.81 -8.07
C VAL A 316 -4.07 9.12 -8.54
N SER A 317 -4.78 9.93 -9.36
CA SER A 317 -4.22 11.19 -9.89
C SER A 317 -3.97 12.23 -8.80
N LEU A 318 -4.73 12.23 -7.71
CA LEU A 318 -4.49 13.08 -6.54
C LEU A 318 -3.08 12.94 -5.95
N ILE A 319 -2.39 11.82 -6.24
CA ILE A 319 -1.06 11.51 -5.70
C ILE A 319 -0.02 11.37 -6.82
N PHE A 320 -0.40 10.88 -8.01
CA PHE A 320 0.53 10.49 -9.06
C PHE A 320 0.56 11.44 -10.26
N ASP A 321 -0.40 12.35 -10.39
CA ASP A 321 -0.42 13.35 -11.47
C ASP A 321 0.07 14.70 -10.96
N GLU A 322 1.04 15.30 -11.66
CA GLU A 322 1.66 16.59 -11.28
C GLU A 322 0.63 17.73 -11.17
N THR A 323 -0.45 17.68 -11.95
CA THR A 323 -1.49 18.71 -11.95
C THR A 323 -2.45 18.54 -10.78
N ASP A 324 -2.97 17.32 -10.58
CA ASP A 324 -3.97 17.05 -9.56
C ASP A 324 -3.38 17.06 -8.15
N THR A 325 -2.11 16.71 -7.99
CA THR A 325 -1.38 16.77 -6.70
C THR A 325 -1.32 18.17 -6.10
N LYS A 326 -1.51 19.24 -6.89
CA LYS A 326 -1.61 20.61 -6.37
C LYS A 326 -2.73 20.75 -5.34
N ALA A 327 -3.88 20.09 -5.58
CA ALA A 327 -4.98 20.09 -4.63
C ALA A 327 -4.61 19.38 -3.31
N SER A 328 -3.87 18.28 -3.40
CA SER A 328 -3.35 17.53 -2.23
C SER A 328 -2.33 18.36 -1.44
N ILE A 329 -1.42 19.04 -2.13
CA ILE A 329 -0.44 19.94 -1.51
C ILE A 329 -1.15 21.08 -0.78
N GLU A 330 -2.11 21.74 -1.44
CA GLU A 330 -2.88 22.82 -0.84
C GLU A 330 -3.66 22.36 0.39
N ALA A 331 -4.29 21.18 0.35
CA ALA A 331 -5.01 20.60 1.49
C ALA A 331 -4.07 20.41 2.70
N ILE A 332 -2.89 19.83 2.48
CA ILE A 332 -1.87 19.64 3.51
C ILE A 332 -1.42 20.99 4.09
N LEU A 333 -1.08 21.94 3.23
CA LEU A 333 -0.59 23.25 3.67
C LEU A 333 -1.66 24.09 4.38
N GLN A 334 -2.94 23.95 4.04
CA GLN A 334 -4.02 24.60 4.78
C GLN A 334 -4.14 24.07 6.22
N VAL A 335 -4.00 22.75 6.42
CA VAL A 335 -3.99 22.18 7.78
C VAL A 335 -2.76 22.64 8.56
N VAL A 336 -1.56 22.63 7.94
CA VAL A 336 -0.34 23.17 8.55
C VAL A 336 -0.52 24.63 9.00
N GLU A 337 -1.13 25.46 8.16
CA GLU A 337 -1.40 26.87 8.47
C GLU A 337 -2.47 27.04 9.56
N SER A 338 -3.53 26.24 9.54
CA SER A 338 -4.53 26.21 10.61
C SER A 338 -3.92 25.87 11.95
N VAL A 339 -3.07 24.85 12.01
CA VAL A 339 -2.32 24.46 13.22
C VAL A 339 -1.41 25.59 13.69
N ARG A 340 -0.64 26.20 12.78
CA ARG A 340 0.30 27.27 13.10
C ARG A 340 -0.38 28.51 13.67
N THR A 341 -1.55 28.87 13.15
CA THR A 341 -2.23 30.13 13.48
C THR A 341 -3.35 29.99 14.53
N GLY A 342 -3.81 28.75 14.77
CA GLY A 342 -5.03 28.50 15.53
C GLY A 342 -6.33 28.95 14.81
N ALA A 343 -6.23 29.39 13.57
CA ALA A 343 -7.41 29.80 12.79
C ALA A 343 -8.14 28.56 12.23
N PRO A 344 -9.48 28.58 12.18
CA PRO A 344 -10.21 27.47 11.58
C PRO A 344 -9.90 27.34 10.09
N LEU A 345 -10.06 26.11 9.59
CA LEU A 345 -9.97 25.83 8.15
C LEU A 345 -10.98 26.66 7.34
N LYS A 346 -10.62 27.02 6.14
CA LYS A 346 -11.50 27.76 5.23
C LYS A 346 -11.91 26.85 4.08
N PRO A 347 -13.19 26.89 3.65
CA PRO A 347 -13.70 26.15 2.51
C PRO A 347 -12.92 26.38 1.21
#